data_d10ea1d2f4e8b99973a04c5588d9d425
#
_entry.id   d10ea1d2f4e8b99973a04c5588d9d425
#
_cell.length_a   1.000
_cell.length_b   1.000
_cell.length_c   1.000
_cell.angle_alpha   90.00
_cell.angle_beta   90.00
_cell.angle_gamma   90.00
#
_symmetry.space_group_name_H-M   'P 1'
#
loop_
_entity.id
_entity.type
_entity.pdbx_description
1 polymer ?
#
loop_
_entity_poly.entity_id
_entity_poly.type
_entity_poly.pdbx_seq_one_letter_code
_entity_poly.pdbx_strand_id
1 'polypeptide(L)'
;MIEFAHAISISTDSALDQTKEQDTPLRVSCFFPSARGVVEMIAHDGQTVMLAATGHIRSFIAQRLNEDGEPSAKANLAPITARVVAYPTGSAFESDFIVLERARSVDPGLYTKLNEQNRRSLLVLDRQSHTWRVADTLNLECESADLIVGPILTAKAARAMGETLDDVFELCRYPKELALAPCGTACAYKEMGRCPAACDGSEPMSDYVARFEQAWGAAEGGVTRWKAELKAGIKDASAGLDFEGAQAAKDQLDRVDKLQMDTLGCAKSIRDLSLLCITPSVRTGKAMLWRFDRNGLSPIVTLDAQAAGDGCSLQELLANCSTVGAYTQVDLDHDGQWLDRFALVARHWMTKPSKARRRRVTVLDLRARAVDQTLCADLRSAIDEACTPVDHGDDLDLGDEEHTHIVR
;
A
#
# COMPACT_ATOMS: atom_id res chain seq x y z
N MET A 1 -17.95 -1.71 -10.58
CA MET A 1 -18.44 -2.02 -9.22
C MET A 1 -17.96 -3.44 -8.93
N ILE A 2 -17.12 -3.63 -7.90
CA ILE A 2 -16.64 -4.96 -7.53
C ILE A 2 -17.79 -5.65 -6.80
N GLU A 3 -18.33 -6.73 -7.34
CA GLU A 3 -19.28 -7.60 -6.65
C GLU A 3 -18.53 -8.43 -5.61
N PHE A 4 -18.78 -8.16 -4.34
CA PHE A 4 -18.26 -8.96 -3.24
C PHE A 4 -19.09 -10.24 -3.11
N ALA A 5 -18.53 -11.36 -3.58
CA ALA A 5 -19.23 -12.63 -3.84
C ALA A 5 -19.89 -13.32 -2.61
N HIS A 6 -19.79 -12.75 -1.41
CA HIS A 6 -20.28 -13.38 -0.16
C HIS A 6 -21.02 -12.40 0.75
N ALA A 7 -21.63 -11.34 0.21
CA ALA A 7 -22.44 -10.43 1.00
C ALA A 7 -23.71 -11.15 1.52
N ILE A 8 -23.96 -11.06 2.82
CA ILE A 8 -25.19 -11.54 3.48
C ILE A 8 -26.06 -10.34 3.77
N SER A 9 -27.28 -10.30 3.24
CA SER A 9 -28.21 -9.19 3.41
C SER A 9 -29.51 -9.66 4.05
N ILE A 10 -29.91 -9.06 5.18
CA ILE A 10 -31.12 -9.37 5.91
C ILE A 10 -31.94 -8.10 6.13
N SER A 11 -33.23 -8.14 5.80
CA SER A 11 -34.18 -7.09 6.20
C SER A 11 -34.58 -7.27 7.67
N THR A 12 -34.57 -6.18 8.44
CA THR A 12 -34.98 -6.21 9.84
C THR A 12 -36.47 -6.54 9.97
N ASP A 13 -37.31 -6.08 9.05
CA ASP A 13 -38.75 -6.37 9.04
C ASP A 13 -39.04 -7.85 8.78
N SER A 14 -38.31 -8.48 7.85
CA SER A 14 -38.46 -9.93 7.57
C SER A 14 -38.02 -10.79 8.72
N ALA A 15 -37.02 -10.38 9.49
CA ALA A 15 -36.60 -11.09 10.70
C ALA A 15 -37.64 -10.99 11.83
N LEU A 16 -38.33 -9.85 11.97
CA LEU A 16 -39.37 -9.64 12.95
C LEU A 16 -40.69 -10.41 12.60
N ASP A 17 -41.00 -10.58 11.32
CA ASP A 17 -42.20 -11.36 10.91
C ASP A 17 -42.06 -12.86 11.19
N GLN A 18 -40.84 -13.41 11.13
CA GLN A 18 -40.59 -14.81 11.50
C GLN A 18 -40.72 -15.09 13.03
N THR A 19 -40.76 -14.03 13.86
CA THR A 19 -40.87 -14.14 15.33
C THR A 19 -42.29 -14.35 15.81
N LYS A 20 -43.31 -14.15 14.97
CA LYS A 20 -44.72 -14.28 15.37
C LYS A 20 -45.17 -15.72 15.63
N GLU A 21 -44.38 -16.72 15.20
CA GLU A 21 -44.68 -18.15 15.40
C GLU A 21 -43.88 -18.83 16.52
N GLN A 22 -42.94 -18.15 17.16
CA GLN A 22 -42.10 -18.70 18.22
C GLN A 22 -42.08 -17.78 19.45
N ASP A 23 -42.19 -18.35 20.67
CA ASP A 23 -42.18 -17.62 21.95
C ASP A 23 -40.87 -16.86 22.27
N THR A 24 -39.86 -16.94 21.43
CA THR A 24 -38.59 -16.25 21.61
C THR A 24 -38.34 -15.28 20.45
N PRO A 25 -38.09 -13.96 20.68
CA PRO A 25 -37.78 -13.02 19.61
C PRO A 25 -36.52 -13.44 18.85
N LEU A 26 -36.67 -13.69 17.56
CA LEU A 26 -35.55 -14.06 16.71
C LEU A 26 -34.64 -12.83 16.50
N ARG A 27 -33.39 -12.97 16.89
CA ARG A 27 -32.42 -11.87 16.79
C ARG A 27 -31.85 -11.79 15.37
N VAL A 28 -31.82 -10.60 14.78
CA VAL A 28 -31.23 -10.35 13.44
C VAL A 28 -29.80 -10.86 13.36
N SER A 29 -29.02 -10.66 14.43
CA SER A 29 -27.62 -11.10 14.51
C SER A 29 -27.42 -12.59 14.30
N CYS A 30 -28.42 -13.44 14.64
CA CYS A 30 -28.31 -14.89 14.50
C CYS A 30 -28.15 -15.35 13.04
N PHE A 31 -28.61 -14.56 12.08
CA PHE A 31 -28.45 -14.86 10.65
C PHE A 31 -27.05 -14.61 10.11
N PHE A 32 -26.15 -14.02 10.91
CA PHE A 32 -24.81 -13.67 10.48
C PHE A 32 -23.73 -14.54 11.13
N PRO A 33 -22.60 -14.75 10.45
CA PRO A 33 -21.49 -15.55 10.98
C PRO A 33 -20.79 -14.86 12.15
N SER A 34 -20.23 -15.67 13.06
CA SER A 34 -19.31 -15.20 14.10
C SER A 34 -17.91 -15.14 13.52
N ALA A 35 -17.67 -14.18 12.61
CA ALA A 35 -16.44 -14.04 11.85
C ALA A 35 -16.09 -12.56 11.72
N ARG A 36 -14.83 -12.29 11.35
CA ARG A 36 -14.39 -10.95 10.93
C ARG A 36 -15.12 -10.51 9.68
N GLY A 37 -15.32 -9.20 9.52
CA GLY A 37 -15.84 -8.65 8.27
C GLY A 37 -16.20 -7.19 8.35
N VAL A 38 -16.98 -6.76 7.37
CA VAL A 38 -17.55 -5.41 7.28
C VAL A 38 -19.06 -5.50 7.46
N VAL A 39 -19.62 -4.57 8.22
CA VAL A 39 -21.06 -4.45 8.42
C VAL A 39 -21.52 -3.10 7.89
N GLU A 40 -22.57 -3.12 7.08
CA GLU A 40 -23.27 -1.95 6.58
C GLU A 40 -24.71 -1.99 7.06
N MET A 41 -25.15 -0.95 7.74
CA MET A 41 -26.54 -0.78 8.18
C MET A 41 -27.20 0.28 7.32
N ILE A 42 -28.37 -0.01 6.79
CA ILE A 42 -29.09 0.79 5.79
C ILE A 42 -30.45 1.16 6.35
N ALA A 43 -30.81 2.44 6.26
CA ALA A 43 -32.10 2.97 6.69
C ALA A 43 -33.23 2.64 5.70
N HIS A 44 -34.49 2.96 6.08
CA HIS A 44 -35.69 2.76 5.26
C HIS A 44 -35.66 3.58 3.95
N ASP A 45 -34.96 4.70 3.92
CA ASP A 45 -34.78 5.53 2.73
C ASP A 45 -33.64 5.03 1.79
N GLY A 46 -32.99 3.93 2.17
CA GLY A 46 -31.87 3.33 1.43
C GLY A 46 -30.52 3.95 1.70
N GLN A 47 -30.41 4.96 2.58
CA GLN A 47 -29.13 5.54 2.95
C GLN A 47 -28.37 4.66 3.93
N THR A 48 -27.05 4.61 3.82
CA THR A 48 -26.19 3.92 4.78
C THR A 48 -26.07 4.75 6.05
N VAL A 49 -26.54 4.22 7.18
CA VAL A 49 -26.41 4.86 8.49
C VAL A 49 -25.13 4.48 9.21
N MET A 50 -24.54 3.34 8.86
CA MET A 50 -23.26 2.91 9.40
C MET A 50 -22.53 1.97 8.45
N LEU A 51 -21.22 2.17 8.33
CA LEU A 51 -20.30 1.27 7.65
C LEU A 51 -19.07 1.07 8.56
N ALA A 52 -18.78 -0.19 8.92
CA ALA A 52 -17.69 -0.48 9.86
C ALA A 52 -17.05 -1.85 9.61
N ALA A 53 -15.72 -1.93 9.78
CA ALA A 53 -15.01 -3.20 9.91
C ALA A 53 -15.09 -3.68 11.36
N THR A 54 -15.22 -4.98 11.56
CA THR A 54 -15.30 -5.61 12.89
C THR A 54 -14.60 -6.97 12.93
N GLY A 55 -14.05 -7.33 14.09
CA GLY A 55 -13.53 -8.68 14.35
C GLY A 55 -14.64 -9.74 14.44
N HIS A 56 -15.87 -9.34 14.82
CA HIS A 56 -16.98 -10.26 15.07
C HIS A 56 -18.31 -9.68 14.58
N ILE A 57 -18.72 -10.03 13.37
CA ILE A 57 -19.93 -9.54 12.71
C ILE A 57 -21.15 -9.71 13.61
N ARG A 58 -21.42 -10.95 14.10
CA ARG A 58 -22.62 -11.27 14.90
C ARG A 58 -22.71 -10.41 16.15
N SER A 59 -21.66 -10.37 16.96
CA SER A 59 -21.63 -9.59 18.21
C SER A 59 -21.78 -8.10 17.95
N PHE A 60 -21.15 -7.61 16.86
CA PHE A 60 -21.24 -6.22 16.46
C PHE A 60 -22.68 -5.82 16.10
N ILE A 61 -23.39 -6.65 15.31
CA ILE A 61 -24.78 -6.42 14.93
C ILE A 61 -25.68 -6.45 16.17
N ALA A 62 -25.55 -7.48 17.04
CA ALA A 62 -26.34 -7.58 18.26
C ALA A 62 -26.19 -6.33 19.14
N GLN A 63 -24.97 -5.82 19.30
CA GLN A 63 -24.68 -4.63 20.09
C GLN A 63 -25.26 -3.36 19.47
N ARG A 64 -25.15 -3.20 18.14
CA ARG A 64 -25.66 -2.00 17.43
C ARG A 64 -27.19 -1.97 17.32
N LEU A 65 -27.83 -3.12 17.31
CA LEU A 65 -29.30 -3.25 17.34
C LEU A 65 -29.85 -3.37 18.78
N ASN A 66 -28.98 -3.34 19.79
CA ASN A 66 -29.33 -3.50 21.21
C ASN A 66 -30.23 -4.75 21.48
N GLU A 67 -29.91 -5.85 20.84
CA GLU A 67 -30.73 -7.08 20.91
C GLU A 67 -30.75 -7.74 22.29
N ASP A 68 -29.76 -7.45 23.14
CA ASP A 68 -29.68 -7.95 24.51
C ASP A 68 -30.41 -7.05 25.51
N GLY A 69 -30.87 -5.86 25.11
CA GLY A 69 -31.55 -4.89 25.97
C GLY A 69 -30.63 -4.27 27.05
N GLU A 70 -29.34 -4.57 27.02
CA GLU A 70 -28.39 -4.06 28.00
C GLU A 70 -27.98 -2.60 27.69
N PRO A 71 -27.76 -1.77 28.74
CA PRO A 71 -27.23 -0.44 28.53
C PRO A 71 -25.88 -0.48 27.83
N SER A 72 -25.77 0.13 26.67
CA SER A 72 -24.53 0.22 25.90
C SER A 72 -24.11 1.67 25.72
N ALA A 73 -22.80 1.94 25.83
CA ALA A 73 -22.25 3.25 25.47
C ALA A 73 -22.34 3.52 23.94
N LYS A 74 -22.61 2.50 23.13
CA LYS A 74 -22.76 2.62 21.69
C LYS A 74 -24.21 2.94 21.32
N ALA A 75 -24.39 3.75 20.27
CA ALA A 75 -25.73 4.14 19.81
C ALA A 75 -26.54 2.92 19.36
N ASN A 76 -27.80 2.84 19.82
CA ASN A 76 -28.78 1.88 19.35
C ASN A 76 -29.31 2.33 17.97
N LEU A 77 -29.04 1.55 16.94
CA LEU A 77 -29.44 1.83 15.54
C LEU A 77 -30.69 1.05 15.11
N ALA A 78 -31.26 0.19 15.96
CA ALA A 78 -32.45 -0.60 15.61
C ALA A 78 -33.61 0.25 15.09
N PRO A 79 -33.95 1.43 15.67
CA PRO A 79 -35.10 2.20 15.21
C PRO A 79 -34.96 2.77 13.80
N ILE A 80 -33.73 2.91 13.28
CA ILE A 80 -33.45 3.55 11.99
C ILE A 80 -32.91 2.57 10.95
N THR A 81 -32.62 1.32 11.31
CA THR A 81 -32.05 0.31 10.42
C THR A 81 -33.16 -0.54 9.81
N ALA A 82 -33.29 -0.49 8.49
CA ALA A 82 -34.22 -1.34 7.74
C ALA A 82 -33.53 -2.62 7.22
N ARG A 83 -32.23 -2.56 6.98
CA ARG A 83 -31.47 -3.68 6.42
C ARG A 83 -30.03 -3.69 6.95
N VAL A 84 -29.54 -4.88 7.23
CA VAL A 84 -28.15 -5.14 7.58
C VAL A 84 -27.52 -5.95 6.47
N VAL A 85 -26.35 -5.49 6.00
CA VAL A 85 -25.51 -6.21 5.04
C VAL A 85 -24.17 -6.49 5.71
N ALA A 86 -23.72 -7.73 5.65
CA ALA A 86 -22.39 -8.10 6.14
C ALA A 86 -21.56 -8.73 5.03
N TYR A 87 -20.29 -8.38 5.04
CA TYR A 87 -19.25 -8.89 4.13
C TYR A 87 -18.23 -9.65 4.98
N PRO A 88 -18.36 -10.98 5.16
CA PRO A 88 -17.36 -11.76 5.87
C PRO A 88 -16.00 -11.68 5.18
N THR A 89 -14.93 -11.52 5.95
CA THR A 89 -13.56 -11.39 5.44
C THR A 89 -12.60 -12.29 6.20
N GLY A 90 -11.52 -12.72 5.52
CA GLY A 90 -10.46 -13.53 6.13
C GLY A 90 -9.37 -12.69 6.79
N SER A 91 -9.30 -11.39 6.49
CA SER A 91 -8.20 -10.52 6.95
C SER A 91 -8.65 -9.08 7.17
N ALA A 92 -7.86 -8.33 7.95
CA ALA A 92 -8.05 -6.88 8.09
C ALA A 92 -7.82 -6.14 6.77
N PHE A 93 -6.89 -6.62 5.93
CA PHE A 93 -6.64 -6.07 4.60
C PHE A 93 -7.90 -6.10 3.72
N GLU A 94 -8.56 -7.26 3.68
CA GLU A 94 -9.81 -7.44 2.93
C GLU A 94 -10.93 -6.55 3.49
N SER A 95 -11.05 -6.46 4.82
CA SER A 95 -12.02 -5.56 5.46
C SER A 95 -11.74 -4.09 5.11
N ASP A 96 -10.50 -3.64 5.23
CA ASP A 96 -10.11 -2.26 4.91
C ASP A 96 -10.38 -1.94 3.42
N PHE A 97 -10.16 -2.90 2.52
CA PHE A 97 -10.45 -2.73 1.10
C PHE A 97 -11.96 -2.61 0.83
N ILE A 98 -12.77 -3.47 1.44
CA ILE A 98 -14.23 -3.41 1.29
C ILE A 98 -14.77 -2.09 1.84
N VAL A 99 -14.29 -1.64 3.02
CA VAL A 99 -14.70 -0.35 3.61
C VAL A 99 -14.32 0.79 2.69
N LEU A 100 -13.11 0.81 2.12
CA LEU A 100 -12.67 1.86 1.19
C LEU A 100 -13.58 1.93 -0.05
N GLU A 101 -13.83 0.79 -0.70
CA GLU A 101 -14.65 0.72 -1.91
C GLU A 101 -16.12 1.09 -1.63
N ARG A 102 -16.68 0.65 -0.49
CA ARG A 102 -18.03 1.00 -0.09
C ARG A 102 -18.15 2.47 0.29
N ALA A 103 -17.25 2.98 1.13
CA ALA A 103 -17.25 4.38 1.59
C ALA A 103 -17.28 5.36 0.41
N ARG A 104 -16.56 5.07 -0.67
CA ARG A 104 -16.53 5.91 -1.87
C ARG A 104 -17.94 6.19 -2.43
N SER A 105 -18.84 5.21 -2.38
CA SER A 105 -20.20 5.33 -2.93
C SER A 105 -21.23 5.78 -1.91
N VAL A 106 -21.02 5.47 -0.61
CA VAL A 106 -22.07 5.66 0.41
C VAL A 106 -21.74 6.75 1.43
N ASP A 107 -20.45 7.07 1.63
CA ASP A 107 -20.00 8.08 2.59
C ASP A 107 -18.69 8.75 2.13
N PRO A 108 -18.78 9.83 1.31
CA PRO A 108 -17.60 10.57 0.85
C PRO A 108 -16.74 11.14 1.98
N GLY A 109 -17.34 11.46 3.14
CA GLY A 109 -16.62 11.96 4.30
C GLY A 109 -15.73 10.87 4.93
N LEU A 110 -16.26 9.66 5.08
CA LEU A 110 -15.47 8.50 5.51
C LEU A 110 -14.38 8.16 4.49
N TYR A 111 -14.72 8.17 3.20
CA TYR A 111 -13.75 7.91 2.13
C TYR A 111 -12.53 8.85 2.20
N THR A 112 -12.79 10.15 2.38
CA THR A 112 -11.72 11.14 2.55
C THR A 112 -10.85 10.84 3.77
N LYS A 113 -11.45 10.54 4.93
CA LYS A 113 -10.71 10.18 6.14
C LYS A 113 -9.87 8.92 5.99
N LEU A 114 -10.39 7.89 5.31
CA LEU A 114 -9.65 6.66 5.03
C LEU A 114 -8.43 6.93 4.16
N ASN A 115 -8.57 7.76 3.12
CA ASN A 115 -7.46 8.14 2.26
C ASN A 115 -6.41 8.97 3.01
N GLU A 116 -6.82 9.88 3.89
CA GLU A 116 -5.90 10.60 4.77
C GLU A 116 -5.10 9.66 5.68
N GLN A 117 -5.72 8.65 6.28
CA GLN A 117 -5.07 7.63 7.11
C GLN A 117 -4.11 6.74 6.31
N ASN A 118 -4.49 6.41 5.08
CA ASN A 118 -3.68 5.58 4.19
C ASN A 118 -2.56 6.37 3.52
N ARG A 119 -2.57 7.71 3.56
CA ARG A 119 -1.64 8.59 2.87
C ARG A 119 -0.18 8.13 2.97
N ARG A 120 0.51 8.11 1.84
CA ARG A 120 1.94 7.79 1.73
C ARG A 120 2.66 8.90 0.99
N SER A 121 3.88 9.18 1.44
CA SER A 121 4.76 10.12 0.75
C SER A 121 5.40 9.49 -0.47
N LEU A 122 5.70 10.34 -1.42
CA LEU A 122 6.30 10.00 -2.71
C LEU A 122 7.45 10.98 -2.97
N LEU A 123 8.47 10.52 -3.69
CA LEU A 123 9.50 11.37 -4.28
C LEU A 123 9.27 11.40 -5.79
N VAL A 124 9.09 12.58 -6.34
CA VAL A 124 8.89 12.80 -7.77
C VAL A 124 10.14 13.43 -8.35
N LEU A 125 10.75 12.79 -9.33
CA LEU A 125 11.82 13.35 -10.13
C LEU A 125 11.20 13.85 -11.43
N ASP A 126 11.32 15.14 -11.67
CA ASP A 126 10.77 15.83 -12.83
C ASP A 126 11.80 15.83 -13.95
N ARG A 127 11.44 15.21 -15.08
CA ARG A 127 12.35 15.05 -16.22
C ARG A 127 12.53 16.34 -17.01
N GLN A 128 11.60 17.26 -16.93
CA GLN A 128 11.67 18.51 -17.67
C GLN A 128 12.55 19.53 -16.95
N SER A 129 12.36 19.69 -15.65
CA SER A 129 13.14 20.63 -14.83
C SER A 129 14.45 20.03 -14.30
N HIS A 130 14.65 18.71 -14.42
CA HIS A 130 15.78 17.97 -13.85
C HIS A 130 15.96 18.24 -12.35
N THR A 131 14.86 18.22 -11.64
CA THR A 131 14.79 18.44 -10.18
C THR A 131 13.91 17.37 -9.53
N TRP A 132 13.86 17.37 -8.21
CA TRP A 132 12.96 16.50 -7.46
C TRP A 132 12.08 17.30 -6.51
N ARG A 133 10.94 16.72 -6.15
CA ARG A 133 10.01 17.23 -5.13
C ARG A 133 9.38 16.12 -4.34
N VAL A 134 8.90 16.45 -3.14
CA VAL A 134 8.09 15.55 -2.32
C VAL A 134 6.62 15.78 -2.65
N ALA A 135 5.90 14.69 -2.89
CA ALA A 135 4.45 14.62 -3.05
C ALA A 135 3.85 13.57 -2.11
N ASP A 136 2.57 13.36 -2.19
CA ASP A 136 1.90 12.26 -1.51
C ASP A 136 0.74 11.69 -2.37
N THR A 137 0.16 10.57 -1.91
CA THR A 137 -0.89 9.87 -2.65
C THR A 137 -2.22 10.63 -2.74
N LEU A 138 -2.43 11.71 -1.98
CA LEU A 138 -3.64 12.54 -2.07
C LEU A 138 -3.50 13.69 -3.06
N ASN A 139 -2.26 14.21 -3.21
CA ASN A 139 -1.96 15.43 -3.96
C ASN A 139 -0.81 15.18 -4.94
N LEU A 140 -0.88 14.09 -5.69
CA LEU A 140 0.10 13.79 -6.72
C LEU A 140 -0.26 14.53 -8.00
N GLU A 141 0.53 15.54 -8.32
CA GLU A 141 0.58 16.14 -9.64
C GLU A 141 1.86 15.69 -10.32
N CYS A 142 1.76 15.05 -11.45
CA CYS A 142 2.93 14.53 -12.17
C CYS A 142 2.64 14.44 -13.67
N GLU A 143 3.69 14.54 -14.47
CA GLU A 143 3.60 14.27 -15.90
C GLU A 143 3.93 12.80 -16.20
N SER A 144 3.55 12.34 -17.39
CA SER A 144 3.79 10.97 -17.82
C SER A 144 5.27 10.59 -17.85
N ALA A 145 6.15 11.59 -18.08
CA ALA A 145 7.59 11.41 -18.14
C ALA A 145 8.27 11.37 -16.77
N ASP A 146 7.60 11.78 -15.68
CA ASP A 146 8.19 11.85 -14.35
C ASP A 146 8.42 10.46 -13.74
N LEU A 147 9.50 10.33 -12.96
CA LEU A 147 9.71 9.17 -12.10
C LEU A 147 9.06 9.42 -10.74
N ILE A 148 8.17 8.54 -10.36
CA ILE A 148 7.51 8.58 -9.06
C ILE A 148 8.01 7.40 -8.24
N VAL A 149 8.69 7.70 -7.13
CA VAL A 149 9.28 6.71 -6.22
C VAL A 149 8.46 6.60 -4.95
N GLY A 150 8.07 5.40 -4.60
CA GLY A 150 7.30 5.12 -3.39
C GLY A 150 7.01 3.62 -3.21
N PRO A 151 6.23 3.26 -2.17
CA PRO A 151 5.72 4.12 -1.10
C PRO A 151 6.81 4.53 -0.12
N ILE A 152 6.70 5.73 0.46
CA ILE A 152 7.58 6.23 1.52
C ILE A 152 6.73 6.57 2.75
N LEU A 153 7.19 6.19 3.94
CA LEU A 153 6.38 6.30 5.14
C LEU A 153 6.08 7.76 5.55
N THR A 154 7.06 8.66 5.38
CA THR A 154 6.94 10.06 5.80
C THR A 154 7.56 11.03 4.79
N ALA A 155 7.02 12.24 4.72
CA ALA A 155 7.57 13.32 3.90
C ALA A 155 9.03 13.68 4.29
N LYS A 156 9.39 13.53 5.58
CA LYS A 156 10.77 13.71 6.05
C LYS A 156 11.71 12.68 5.42
N ALA A 157 11.30 11.41 5.33
CA ALA A 157 12.11 10.36 4.70
C ALA A 157 12.23 10.58 3.18
N ALA A 158 11.15 11.00 2.52
CA ALA A 158 11.19 11.34 1.09
C ALA A 158 12.16 12.50 0.81
N ARG A 159 12.10 13.55 1.63
CA ARG A 159 13.03 14.68 1.54
C ARG A 159 14.48 14.25 1.77
N ALA A 160 14.75 13.44 2.81
CA ALA A 160 16.09 12.92 3.08
C ALA A 160 16.63 12.09 1.92
N MET A 161 15.79 11.33 1.22
CA MET A 161 16.19 10.62 0.01
C MET A 161 16.58 11.59 -1.12
N GLY A 162 15.76 12.61 -1.38
CA GLY A 162 16.06 13.64 -2.38
C GLY A 162 17.36 14.41 -2.07
N GLU A 163 17.54 14.85 -0.82
CA GLU A 163 18.78 15.51 -0.37
C GLU A 163 20.01 14.61 -0.50
N THR A 164 19.83 13.28 -0.32
CA THR A 164 20.93 12.33 -0.54
C THR A 164 21.26 12.20 -2.03
N LEU A 165 20.26 12.25 -2.93
CA LEU A 165 20.51 12.31 -4.37
C LEU A 165 21.29 13.60 -4.72
N ASP A 166 20.92 14.75 -4.16
CA ASP A 166 21.66 16.00 -4.34
C ASP A 166 23.12 15.88 -3.89
N ASP A 167 23.35 15.24 -2.73
CA ASP A 167 24.69 15.11 -2.16
C ASP A 167 25.57 14.09 -2.90
N VAL A 168 24.99 13.04 -3.45
CA VAL A 168 25.73 11.96 -4.13
C VAL A 168 26.03 12.33 -5.58
N PHE A 169 25.05 12.93 -6.26
CA PHE A 169 25.14 13.26 -7.68
C PHE A 169 25.41 14.75 -7.93
N GLU A 170 25.74 15.52 -6.89
CA GLU A 170 26.05 16.96 -6.96
C GLU A 170 24.97 17.76 -7.70
N LEU A 171 23.70 17.48 -7.39
CA LEU A 171 22.57 18.14 -8.03
C LEU A 171 22.29 19.52 -7.42
N CYS A 172 21.59 20.34 -8.18
CA CYS A 172 21.24 21.69 -7.77
C CYS A 172 20.11 21.70 -6.74
N ARG A 173 20.35 22.33 -5.59
CA ARG A 173 19.36 22.49 -4.50
C ARG A 173 18.44 23.69 -4.67
N TYR A 174 18.67 24.49 -5.72
CA TYR A 174 17.89 25.69 -6.01
C TYR A 174 17.27 25.61 -7.41
N PRO A 175 16.11 24.93 -7.55
CA PRO A 175 15.47 24.74 -8.86
C PRO A 175 15.22 26.04 -9.64
N LYS A 176 14.93 27.14 -8.91
CA LYS A 176 14.69 28.46 -9.53
C LYS A 176 15.95 29.01 -10.21
N GLU A 177 17.10 28.82 -9.59
CA GLU A 177 18.39 29.25 -10.19
C GLU A 177 18.77 28.33 -11.35
N LEU A 178 18.55 27.04 -11.21
CA LEU A 178 18.79 26.07 -12.29
C LEU A 178 17.98 26.41 -13.55
N ALA A 179 16.70 26.79 -13.37
CA ALA A 179 15.85 27.20 -14.47
C ALA A 179 16.34 28.43 -15.26
N LEU A 180 17.24 29.23 -14.68
CA LEU A 180 17.86 30.39 -15.33
C LEU A 180 19.17 30.04 -16.03
N ALA A 181 19.61 28.77 -16.00
CA ALA A 181 20.87 28.37 -16.62
C ALA A 181 20.95 28.77 -18.10
N PRO A 182 22.11 29.29 -18.59
CA PRO A 182 23.38 29.48 -17.89
C PRO A 182 23.52 30.85 -17.21
N CYS A 183 22.46 31.62 -17.05
CA CYS A 183 22.45 32.99 -16.58
C CYS A 183 21.99 33.15 -15.12
N GLY A 184 21.85 32.06 -14.37
CA GLY A 184 21.53 32.09 -12.97
C GLY A 184 22.69 32.50 -12.07
N THR A 185 22.45 32.53 -10.75
CA THR A 185 23.45 32.96 -9.77
C THR A 185 24.02 31.75 -9.04
N ALA A 186 25.34 31.62 -8.99
CA ALA A 186 26.00 30.60 -8.18
C ALA A 186 25.71 30.78 -6.70
N CYS A 187 25.53 29.67 -6.01
CA CYS A 187 25.25 29.62 -4.57
C CYS A 187 26.48 29.10 -3.79
N ALA A 188 26.39 29.14 -2.45
CA ALA A 188 27.46 28.69 -1.56
C ALA A 188 27.88 27.22 -1.79
N TYR A 189 27.05 26.37 -2.35
CA TYR A 189 27.43 24.99 -2.67
C TYR A 189 28.49 24.88 -3.77
N LYS A 190 28.57 25.85 -4.69
CA LYS A 190 29.66 25.96 -5.64
C LYS A 190 30.99 26.26 -4.91
N GLU A 191 30.97 27.24 -4.01
CA GLU A 191 32.15 27.60 -3.23
C GLU A 191 32.68 26.49 -2.35
N MET A 192 31.72 25.63 -1.83
CA MET A 192 32.02 24.45 -1.05
C MET A 192 32.49 23.24 -1.89
N GLY A 193 32.56 23.35 -3.22
CA GLY A 193 32.90 22.25 -4.11
C GLY A 193 31.87 21.11 -4.13
N ARG A 194 30.61 21.41 -3.80
CA ARG A 194 29.52 20.42 -3.76
C ARG A 194 28.53 20.52 -4.92
N CYS A 195 28.74 21.45 -5.83
CA CYS A 195 27.95 21.66 -7.02
C CYS A 195 28.82 22.32 -8.10
N PRO A 196 28.92 21.72 -9.29
CA PRO A 196 29.68 22.29 -10.40
C PRO A 196 29.07 23.55 -11.00
N ALA A 197 27.83 23.92 -10.60
CA ALA A 197 27.09 25.14 -10.93
C ALA A 197 26.71 25.28 -12.40
N ALA A 198 25.92 24.37 -12.90
CA ALA A 198 25.29 24.49 -14.22
C ALA A 198 24.38 25.74 -14.31
N CYS A 199 23.85 26.23 -13.19
CA CYS A 199 22.97 27.40 -13.15
C CYS A 199 23.68 28.69 -13.65
N ASP A 200 24.96 28.92 -13.36
CA ASP A 200 25.71 30.10 -13.79
C ASP A 200 26.58 29.84 -15.02
N GLY A 201 26.47 28.69 -15.66
CA GLY A 201 27.22 28.30 -16.84
C GLY A 201 28.65 27.83 -16.58
N SER A 202 29.06 27.62 -15.31
CA SER A 202 30.39 27.06 -14.98
C SER A 202 30.51 25.60 -15.41
N GLU A 203 29.36 24.91 -15.54
CA GLU A 203 29.26 23.58 -16.08
C GLU A 203 28.25 23.54 -17.24
N PRO A 204 28.55 22.80 -18.32
CA PRO A 204 27.54 22.56 -19.36
C PRO A 204 26.29 21.88 -18.82
N MET A 205 25.11 22.33 -19.25
CA MET A 205 23.84 21.71 -18.82
C MET A 205 23.73 20.22 -19.20
N SER A 206 24.41 19.80 -20.28
CA SER A 206 24.51 18.38 -20.68
C SER A 206 25.13 17.50 -19.58
N ASP A 207 26.14 18.00 -18.88
CA ASP A 207 26.84 17.25 -17.85
C ASP A 207 25.98 17.15 -16.57
N TYR A 208 25.28 18.24 -16.25
CA TYR A 208 24.27 18.24 -15.19
C TYR A 208 23.16 17.21 -15.46
N VAL A 209 22.61 17.20 -16.69
CA VAL A 209 21.57 16.22 -17.10
C VAL A 209 22.08 14.80 -16.99
N ALA A 210 23.34 14.54 -17.39
CA ALA A 210 23.94 13.20 -17.27
C ALA A 210 23.99 12.72 -15.80
N ARG A 211 24.33 13.60 -14.84
CA ARG A 211 24.30 13.28 -13.42
C ARG A 211 22.87 13.10 -12.89
N PHE A 212 21.93 13.91 -13.37
CA PHE A 212 20.51 13.73 -13.02
C PHE A 212 19.96 12.37 -13.51
N GLU A 213 20.35 11.93 -14.70
CA GLU A 213 19.96 10.59 -15.21
C GLU A 213 20.58 9.46 -14.35
N GLN A 214 21.78 9.62 -13.80
CA GLN A 214 22.34 8.66 -12.84
C GLN A 214 21.54 8.66 -11.52
N ALA A 215 21.15 9.83 -11.01
CA ALA A 215 20.30 9.94 -9.83
C ALA A 215 18.92 9.32 -10.07
N TRP A 216 18.36 9.50 -11.27
CA TRP A 216 17.13 8.86 -11.71
C TRP A 216 17.23 7.33 -11.63
N GLY A 217 18.26 6.72 -12.21
CA GLY A 217 18.47 5.28 -12.18
C GLY A 217 18.64 4.73 -10.75
N ALA A 218 19.35 5.48 -9.88
CA ALA A 218 19.49 5.12 -8.47
C ALA A 218 18.14 5.15 -7.71
N ALA A 219 17.34 6.20 -7.96
CA ALA A 219 16.02 6.34 -7.34
C ALA A 219 15.02 5.30 -7.85
N GLU A 220 15.01 5.02 -9.16
CA GLU A 220 14.12 4.04 -9.79
C GLU A 220 14.30 2.64 -9.21
N GLY A 221 15.55 2.20 -9.04
CA GLY A 221 15.89 0.89 -8.47
C GLY A 221 15.66 0.78 -6.97
N GLY A 222 15.53 1.91 -6.29
CA GLY A 222 15.37 2.01 -4.84
C GLY A 222 16.68 1.83 -4.05
N VAL A 223 16.63 2.22 -2.78
CA VAL A 223 17.82 2.34 -1.91
C VAL A 223 18.60 1.02 -1.77
N THR A 224 17.91 -0.11 -1.71
CA THR A 224 18.57 -1.43 -1.58
C THR A 224 19.44 -1.76 -2.80
N ARG A 225 18.91 -1.54 -4.00
CA ARG A 225 19.64 -1.76 -5.25
C ARG A 225 20.79 -0.76 -5.38
N TRP A 226 20.54 0.50 -5.09
CA TRP A 226 21.56 1.56 -5.10
C TRP A 226 22.76 1.21 -4.21
N LYS A 227 22.50 0.77 -2.95
CA LYS A 227 23.57 0.29 -2.04
C LYS A 227 24.34 -0.91 -2.60
N ALA A 228 23.66 -1.85 -3.25
CA ALA A 228 24.31 -3.01 -3.86
C ALA A 228 25.21 -2.62 -5.03
N GLU A 229 24.78 -1.69 -5.87
CA GLU A 229 25.57 -1.16 -7.00
C GLU A 229 26.80 -0.41 -6.52
N LEU A 230 26.69 0.43 -5.48
CA LEU A 230 27.85 1.11 -4.88
C LEU A 230 28.87 0.11 -4.30
N LYS A 231 28.39 -0.93 -3.60
CA LYS A 231 29.28 -2.00 -3.08
C LYS A 231 29.99 -2.77 -4.19
N ALA A 232 29.30 -3.05 -5.29
CA ALA A 232 29.92 -3.66 -6.46
C ALA A 232 30.99 -2.73 -7.07
N GLY A 233 30.67 -1.45 -7.27
CA GLY A 233 31.61 -0.45 -7.78
C GLY A 233 32.87 -0.31 -6.92
N ILE A 234 32.76 -0.31 -5.59
CA ILE A 234 33.92 -0.31 -4.67
C ILE A 234 34.80 -1.53 -4.92
N LYS A 235 34.22 -2.72 -5.06
CA LYS A 235 34.94 -3.97 -5.30
C LYS A 235 35.67 -3.93 -6.64
N ASP A 236 35.01 -3.47 -7.69
CA ASP A 236 35.54 -3.44 -9.05
C ASP A 236 36.68 -2.41 -9.16
N ALA A 237 36.50 -1.18 -8.62
CA ALA A 237 37.54 -0.16 -8.55
C ALA A 237 38.77 -0.63 -7.77
N SER A 238 38.56 -1.31 -6.62
CA SER A 238 39.65 -1.88 -5.81
C SER A 238 40.40 -2.98 -6.57
N ALA A 239 39.71 -3.85 -7.30
CA ALA A 239 40.33 -4.87 -8.13
C ALA A 239 41.13 -4.27 -9.30
N GLY A 240 40.66 -3.14 -9.85
CA GLY A 240 41.36 -2.35 -10.88
C GLY A 240 42.48 -1.46 -10.36
N LEU A 241 42.77 -1.45 -9.04
CA LEU A 241 43.73 -0.57 -8.37
C LEU A 241 43.37 0.91 -8.48
N ASP A 242 42.11 1.23 -8.78
CA ASP A 242 41.57 2.59 -8.74
C ASP A 242 41.13 2.94 -7.31
N PHE A 243 42.09 3.37 -6.50
CA PHE A 243 41.84 3.69 -5.10
C PHE A 243 41.04 4.98 -4.91
N GLU A 244 41.16 5.94 -5.84
CA GLU A 244 40.37 7.18 -5.80
C GLU A 244 38.90 6.91 -6.11
N GLY A 245 38.64 6.14 -7.16
CA GLY A 245 37.26 5.70 -7.49
C GLY A 245 36.63 4.85 -6.39
N ALA A 246 37.41 3.92 -5.79
CA ALA A 246 36.93 3.11 -4.65
C ALA A 246 36.60 3.98 -3.43
N GLN A 247 37.41 5.00 -3.13
CA GLN A 247 37.15 5.91 -2.00
C GLN A 247 35.91 6.78 -2.29
N ALA A 248 35.78 7.33 -3.50
CA ALA A 248 34.60 8.12 -3.90
C ALA A 248 33.30 7.30 -3.77
N ALA A 249 33.27 6.06 -4.28
CA ALA A 249 32.13 5.17 -4.14
C ALA A 249 31.83 4.81 -2.68
N LYS A 250 32.84 4.67 -1.83
CA LYS A 250 32.69 4.46 -0.38
C LYS A 250 32.05 5.68 0.30
N ASP A 251 32.51 6.88 -0.02
CA ASP A 251 31.96 8.13 0.53
C ASP A 251 30.49 8.31 0.11
N GLN A 252 30.13 7.89 -1.10
CA GLN A 252 28.73 7.84 -1.55
C GLN A 252 27.92 6.82 -0.76
N LEU A 253 28.44 5.60 -0.57
CA LEU A 253 27.79 4.56 0.23
C LEU A 253 27.53 5.03 1.67
N ASP A 254 28.51 5.70 2.30
CA ASP A 254 28.37 6.22 3.66
C ASP A 254 27.25 7.29 3.78
N ARG A 255 26.98 8.02 2.70
CA ARG A 255 25.84 8.96 2.64
C ARG A 255 24.51 8.21 2.51
N VAL A 256 24.45 7.23 1.61
CA VAL A 256 23.24 6.42 1.39
C VAL A 256 22.90 5.53 2.60
N ASP A 257 23.92 5.09 3.37
CA ASP A 257 23.73 4.28 4.57
C ASP A 257 23.04 5.04 5.72
N LYS A 258 23.03 6.37 5.70
CA LYS A 258 22.30 7.20 6.65
C LYS A 258 20.78 7.16 6.42
N LEU A 259 20.33 6.72 5.25
CA LEU A 259 18.92 6.59 4.94
C LEU A 259 18.26 5.46 5.76
N GLN A 260 17.13 5.78 6.38
CA GLN A 260 16.41 4.85 7.26
C GLN A 260 15.60 3.85 6.42
N MET A 261 16.08 2.61 6.34
CA MET A 261 15.45 1.54 5.54
C MET A 261 14.04 1.20 6.00
N ASP A 262 13.71 1.33 7.30
CA ASP A 262 12.34 1.12 7.82
C ASP A 262 11.29 1.99 7.13
N THR A 263 11.71 3.14 6.59
CA THR A 263 10.84 4.10 5.92
C THR A 263 10.94 4.10 4.40
N LEU A 264 12.02 3.52 3.85
CA LEU A 264 12.37 3.59 2.44
C LEU A 264 12.56 2.21 1.78
N GLY A 265 12.52 1.12 2.55
CA GLY A 265 12.86 -0.22 2.04
C GLY A 265 11.97 -0.70 0.89
N CYS A 266 10.73 -0.20 0.82
CA CYS A 266 9.78 -0.50 -0.24
C CYS A 266 9.79 0.55 -1.39
N ALA A 267 10.53 1.67 -1.22
CA ALA A 267 10.49 2.80 -2.15
C ALA A 267 11.24 2.45 -3.45
N LYS A 268 10.51 2.42 -4.56
CA LYS A 268 10.96 2.20 -5.94
C LYS A 268 10.00 2.90 -6.88
N SER A 269 10.27 2.88 -8.20
CA SER A 269 9.29 3.33 -9.19
C SER A 269 7.92 2.69 -8.96
N ILE A 270 6.85 3.51 -8.90
CA ILE A 270 5.49 2.98 -8.73
C ILE A 270 4.80 2.69 -10.07
N ARG A 271 5.35 3.17 -11.19
CA ARG A 271 4.75 2.98 -12.52
C ARG A 271 4.77 1.52 -12.99
N ASP A 272 5.81 0.77 -12.57
CA ASP A 272 5.99 -0.64 -12.92
C ASP A 272 5.61 -1.56 -11.76
N LEU A 273 4.72 -1.09 -10.88
CA LEU A 273 4.39 -1.82 -9.67
C LEU A 273 3.63 -3.10 -10.01
N SER A 274 4.15 -4.21 -9.50
CA SER A 274 3.51 -5.52 -9.57
C SER A 274 3.67 -6.20 -8.22
N LEU A 275 2.58 -6.25 -7.45
CA LEU A 275 2.57 -6.82 -6.11
C LEU A 275 1.60 -7.98 -6.04
N LEU A 276 1.98 -9.00 -5.27
CA LEU A 276 1.11 -10.09 -4.88
C LEU A 276 0.87 -9.99 -3.37
N CYS A 277 -0.39 -9.81 -2.97
CA CYS A 277 -0.80 -9.78 -1.57
C CYS A 277 -1.44 -11.12 -1.21
N ILE A 278 -0.96 -11.76 -0.16
CA ILE A 278 -1.42 -13.06 0.32
C ILE A 278 -2.07 -12.85 1.69
N THR A 279 -3.32 -13.26 1.83
CA THR A 279 -4.12 -13.08 3.05
C THR A 279 -4.85 -14.38 3.40
N PRO A 280 -5.23 -14.60 4.68
CA PRO A 280 -6.19 -15.63 5.00
C PRO A 280 -7.50 -15.43 4.24
N SER A 281 -8.12 -16.52 3.81
CA SER A 281 -9.46 -16.51 3.23
C SER A 281 -10.53 -16.60 4.33
N VAL A 282 -11.76 -16.18 4.01
CA VAL A 282 -12.96 -16.49 4.85
C VAL A 282 -13.10 -17.99 5.08
N ARG A 283 -12.65 -18.81 4.14
CA ARG A 283 -12.66 -20.28 4.26
C ARG A 283 -11.45 -20.72 5.06
N THR A 284 -11.67 -21.32 6.22
CA THR A 284 -10.60 -21.84 7.09
C THR A 284 -9.63 -22.74 6.33
N GLY A 285 -8.33 -22.58 6.59
CA GLY A 285 -7.28 -23.37 5.96
C GLY A 285 -6.98 -22.97 4.51
N LYS A 286 -7.50 -21.84 4.04
CA LYS A 286 -7.24 -21.31 2.69
C LYS A 286 -6.66 -19.91 2.73
N ALA A 287 -5.82 -19.61 1.75
CA ALA A 287 -5.28 -18.29 1.47
C ALA A 287 -6.00 -17.64 0.28
N MET A 288 -6.19 -16.33 0.34
CA MET A 288 -6.64 -15.52 -0.79
C MET A 288 -5.45 -14.76 -1.35
N LEU A 289 -5.27 -14.83 -2.65
CA LEU A 289 -4.26 -14.10 -3.38
C LEU A 289 -4.90 -12.92 -4.10
N TRP A 290 -4.24 -11.77 -3.97
CA TRP A 290 -4.62 -10.51 -4.61
C TRP A 290 -3.46 -10.02 -5.45
N ARG A 291 -3.76 -9.47 -6.61
CA ARG A 291 -2.78 -8.76 -7.44
C ARG A 291 -3.04 -7.27 -7.38
N PHE A 292 -1.96 -6.51 -7.20
CA PHE A 292 -1.94 -5.08 -7.41
C PHE A 292 -0.97 -4.74 -8.54
N ASP A 293 -1.49 -4.21 -9.62
CA ASP A 293 -0.72 -3.79 -10.79
C ASP A 293 -1.33 -2.50 -11.38
N ARG A 294 -0.98 -2.17 -12.62
CA ARG A 294 -1.55 -1.03 -13.34
C ARG A 294 -3.09 -1.00 -13.41
N ASN A 295 -3.74 -2.14 -13.28
CA ASN A 295 -5.21 -2.25 -13.30
C ASN A 295 -5.81 -2.07 -11.88
N GLY A 296 -4.98 -1.77 -10.88
CA GLY A 296 -5.37 -1.65 -9.49
C GLY A 296 -5.37 -2.99 -8.74
N LEU A 297 -6.09 -3.04 -7.62
CA LEU A 297 -6.17 -4.20 -6.75
C LEU A 297 -7.32 -5.12 -7.15
N SER A 298 -7.02 -6.39 -7.35
CA SER A 298 -8.01 -7.42 -7.72
C SER A 298 -7.71 -8.77 -7.06
N PRO A 299 -8.74 -9.53 -6.63
CA PRO A 299 -8.55 -10.91 -6.19
C PRO A 299 -8.19 -11.80 -7.39
N ILE A 300 -7.33 -12.79 -7.18
CA ILE A 300 -6.92 -13.75 -8.22
C ILE A 300 -7.54 -15.11 -7.98
N VAL A 301 -7.21 -15.73 -6.84
CA VAL A 301 -7.55 -17.12 -6.53
C VAL A 301 -7.51 -17.38 -5.03
N THR A 302 -8.29 -18.37 -4.59
CA THR A 302 -8.21 -18.94 -3.23
C THR A 302 -7.50 -20.28 -3.31
N LEU A 303 -6.43 -20.46 -2.55
CA LEU A 303 -5.62 -21.69 -2.50
C LEU A 303 -5.65 -22.31 -1.10
N ASP A 304 -5.44 -23.62 -1.04
CA ASP A 304 -5.11 -24.34 0.20
C ASP A 304 -3.62 -24.65 0.27
N ALA A 305 -3.14 -25.05 1.44
CA ALA A 305 -1.72 -25.38 1.64
C ALA A 305 -1.27 -26.58 0.77
N GLN A 306 -2.18 -27.49 0.40
CA GLN A 306 -1.84 -28.62 -0.46
C GLN A 306 -1.65 -28.21 -1.92
N ALA A 307 -2.50 -27.30 -2.43
CA ALA A 307 -2.33 -26.75 -3.77
C ALA A 307 -1.01 -25.96 -3.91
N ALA A 308 -0.52 -25.37 -2.82
CA ALA A 308 0.82 -24.75 -2.77
C ALA A 308 1.97 -25.76 -2.85
N GLY A 309 1.72 -27.07 -2.62
CA GLY A 309 2.71 -28.15 -2.73
C GLY A 309 3.16 -28.44 -4.15
N ASP A 310 2.32 -28.22 -5.16
CA ASP A 310 2.64 -28.42 -6.56
C ASP A 310 3.47 -27.26 -7.13
N GLY A 311 4.80 -27.39 -7.09
CA GLY A 311 5.74 -26.37 -7.54
C GLY A 311 5.50 -25.90 -8.99
N CYS A 312 4.96 -26.76 -9.86
CA CYS A 312 4.60 -26.44 -11.25
C CYS A 312 3.40 -25.45 -11.29
N SER A 313 2.40 -25.65 -10.46
CA SER A 313 1.21 -24.80 -10.38
C SER A 313 1.52 -23.39 -9.87
N LEU A 314 2.45 -23.26 -8.89
CA LEU A 314 2.89 -21.95 -8.40
C LEU A 314 3.72 -21.18 -9.42
N GLN A 315 4.57 -21.86 -10.20
CA GLN A 315 5.34 -21.23 -11.28
C GLN A 315 4.42 -20.70 -12.39
N GLU A 316 3.41 -21.47 -12.78
CA GLU A 316 2.41 -21.04 -13.75
C GLU A 316 1.59 -19.85 -13.24
N LEU A 317 1.19 -19.88 -11.98
CA LEU A 317 0.47 -18.78 -11.35
C LEU A 317 1.33 -17.50 -11.32
N LEU A 318 2.59 -17.60 -10.90
CA LEU A 318 3.52 -16.47 -10.90
C LEU A 318 3.83 -15.98 -12.31
N ALA A 319 4.01 -16.89 -13.29
CA ALA A 319 4.21 -16.53 -14.68
C ALA A 319 3.00 -15.76 -15.22
N ASN A 320 1.79 -16.23 -14.95
CA ASN A 320 0.55 -15.52 -15.32
C ASN A 320 0.40 -14.16 -14.62
N CYS A 321 0.88 -14.02 -13.39
CA CYS A 321 0.93 -12.73 -12.70
C CYS A 321 2.02 -11.80 -13.24
N SER A 322 3.14 -12.35 -13.73
CA SER A 322 4.29 -11.59 -14.24
C SER A 322 4.16 -11.21 -15.72
N THR A 323 3.41 -11.99 -16.53
CA THR A 323 3.28 -11.83 -17.99
C THR A 323 2.22 -10.83 -18.43
N VAL A 324 1.58 -10.11 -17.54
CA VAL A 324 0.61 -9.07 -17.94
C VAL A 324 1.33 -7.91 -18.62
N GLY A 325 1.53 -8.15 -19.91
CA GLY A 325 1.73 -7.23 -21.02
C GLY A 325 2.86 -6.22 -20.92
N ALA A 326 3.58 -6.05 -22.03
CA ALA A 326 4.50 -4.94 -22.22
C ALA A 326 3.92 -3.64 -21.65
N TYR A 327 4.63 -3.09 -20.68
CA TYR A 327 4.26 -1.97 -19.83
C TYR A 327 3.74 -0.79 -20.65
N THR A 328 2.43 -0.67 -20.75
CA THR A 328 1.82 0.63 -20.95
C THR A 328 1.77 1.29 -19.60
N GLN A 329 2.36 2.45 -19.51
CA GLN A 329 2.48 3.29 -18.32
C GLN A 329 1.12 3.41 -17.60
N VAL A 330 1.11 3.33 -16.26
CA VAL A 330 -0.10 3.63 -15.48
C VAL A 330 -0.46 5.08 -15.77
N ASP A 331 -1.67 5.31 -16.24
CA ASP A 331 -2.21 6.65 -16.40
C ASP A 331 -2.67 7.15 -15.03
N LEU A 332 -1.71 7.69 -14.26
CA LEU A 332 -1.97 8.22 -12.92
C LEU A 332 -2.81 9.49 -12.95
N ASP A 333 -2.95 10.13 -14.13
CA ASP A 333 -3.68 11.38 -14.27
C ASP A 333 -5.20 11.16 -14.31
N HIS A 334 -5.67 9.93 -14.63
CA HIS A 334 -7.08 9.63 -14.83
C HIS A 334 -7.69 8.71 -13.77
N ASP A 335 -6.92 8.02 -12.95
CA ASP A 335 -7.46 7.07 -11.98
C ASP A 335 -7.02 7.36 -10.54
N GLY A 336 -7.63 8.37 -9.90
CA GLY A 336 -7.46 8.63 -8.47
C GLY A 336 -7.71 7.39 -7.61
N GLN A 337 -8.52 6.43 -8.06
CA GLN A 337 -8.79 5.18 -7.36
C GLN A 337 -7.56 4.27 -7.28
N TRP A 338 -6.69 4.32 -8.30
CA TRP A 338 -5.46 3.55 -8.29
C TRP A 338 -4.54 3.99 -7.14
N LEU A 339 -4.38 5.31 -6.96
CA LEU A 339 -3.57 5.87 -5.86
C LEU A 339 -4.16 5.56 -4.49
N ASP A 340 -5.47 5.59 -4.35
CA ASP A 340 -6.15 5.25 -3.09
C ASP A 340 -5.93 3.77 -2.71
N ARG A 341 -6.08 2.87 -3.69
CA ARG A 341 -5.79 1.44 -3.51
C ARG A 341 -4.30 1.18 -3.28
N PHE A 342 -3.43 1.90 -3.98
CA PHE A 342 -1.99 1.85 -3.75
C PHE A 342 -1.65 2.27 -2.31
N ALA A 343 -2.23 3.36 -1.81
CA ALA A 343 -2.02 3.85 -0.46
C ALA A 343 -2.47 2.81 0.60
N LEU A 344 -3.61 2.14 0.36
CA LEU A 344 -4.09 1.04 1.20
C LEU A 344 -3.12 -0.14 1.21
N VAL A 345 -2.71 -0.63 0.03
CA VAL A 345 -1.74 -1.74 -0.08
C VAL A 345 -0.43 -1.35 0.60
N ALA A 346 0.07 -0.13 0.35
CA ALA A 346 1.29 0.37 0.94
C ALA A 346 1.23 0.46 2.48
N ARG A 347 0.08 0.82 3.06
CA ARG A 347 -0.14 0.80 4.51
C ARG A 347 0.10 -0.58 5.10
N HIS A 348 -0.42 -1.61 4.46
CA HIS A 348 -0.24 -2.98 4.90
C HIS A 348 1.18 -3.49 4.62
N TRP A 349 1.75 -3.17 3.45
CA TRP A 349 3.10 -3.56 3.07
C TRP A 349 4.18 -3.01 4.02
N MET A 350 4.07 -1.74 4.41
CA MET A 350 5.03 -1.05 5.29
C MET A 350 4.78 -1.30 6.78
N THR A 351 3.80 -2.14 7.13
CA THR A 351 3.52 -2.46 8.53
C THR A 351 4.65 -3.31 9.11
N LYS A 352 5.13 -2.97 10.32
CA LYS A 352 6.21 -3.71 10.99
C LYS A 352 5.83 -5.19 11.19
N PRO A 353 6.79 -6.13 11.08
CA PRO A 353 6.53 -7.58 11.15
C PRO A 353 5.74 -8.01 12.39
N SER A 354 5.98 -7.41 13.55
CA SER A 354 5.23 -7.69 14.79
C SER A 354 3.73 -7.34 14.69
N LYS A 355 3.39 -6.32 13.88
CA LYS A 355 2.00 -5.94 13.59
C LYS A 355 1.46 -6.64 12.33
N ALA A 356 2.34 -7.01 11.39
CA ALA A 356 1.96 -7.74 10.19
C ALA A 356 1.37 -9.12 10.52
N ARG A 357 1.92 -9.83 11.49
CA ARG A 357 1.35 -11.10 11.99
C ARG A 357 -0.09 -10.96 12.47
N ARG A 358 -0.41 -9.85 13.13
CA ARG A 358 -1.79 -9.54 13.57
C ARG A 358 -2.69 -9.17 12.40
N ARG A 359 -2.17 -8.49 11.37
CA ARG A 359 -2.93 -8.10 10.16
C ARG A 359 -3.00 -9.21 9.12
N ARG A 360 -2.11 -10.20 9.20
CA ARG A 360 -2.07 -11.40 8.37
C ARG A 360 -2.12 -11.09 6.86
N VAL A 361 -1.27 -10.19 6.41
CA VAL A 361 -1.03 -9.96 4.99
C VAL A 361 0.45 -10.02 4.71
N THR A 362 0.83 -10.81 3.71
CA THR A 362 2.19 -10.85 3.16
C THR A 362 2.17 -10.24 1.77
N VAL A 363 3.05 -9.28 1.52
CA VAL A 363 3.16 -8.60 0.22
C VAL A 363 4.49 -8.97 -0.43
N LEU A 364 4.42 -9.59 -1.60
CA LEU A 364 5.58 -9.91 -2.44
C LEU A 364 5.67 -8.92 -3.59
N ASP A 365 6.81 -8.27 -3.73
CA ASP A 365 7.12 -7.39 -4.86
C ASP A 365 7.70 -8.24 -6.00
N LEU A 366 6.97 -8.32 -7.11
CA LEU A 366 7.32 -9.13 -8.26
C LEU A 366 8.22 -8.40 -9.27
N ARG A 367 8.47 -7.10 -9.07
CA ARG A 367 9.31 -6.30 -9.99
C ARG A 367 10.73 -6.82 -10.01
N ALA A 368 11.27 -6.96 -11.22
CA ALA A 368 12.65 -7.41 -11.44
C ALA A 368 13.02 -8.74 -10.77
N ARG A 369 12.04 -9.54 -10.33
CA ARG A 369 12.26 -10.91 -9.88
C ARG A 369 12.00 -11.88 -11.01
N ALA A 370 12.98 -12.72 -11.32
CA ALA A 370 12.73 -13.92 -12.12
C ALA A 370 11.78 -14.85 -11.36
N VAL A 371 10.90 -15.53 -12.08
CA VAL A 371 10.10 -16.62 -11.49
C VAL A 371 11.05 -17.80 -11.25
N ASP A 372 11.70 -17.80 -10.11
CA ASP A 372 12.68 -18.78 -9.69
C ASP A 372 12.20 -19.58 -8.46
N GLN A 373 13.02 -20.53 -8.04
CA GLN A 373 12.72 -21.36 -6.87
C GLN A 373 12.60 -20.55 -5.57
N THR A 374 13.32 -19.43 -5.45
CA THR A 374 13.29 -18.57 -4.28
C THR A 374 11.94 -17.87 -4.15
N LEU A 375 11.44 -17.28 -5.25
CA LEU A 375 10.13 -16.63 -5.27
C LEU A 375 9.00 -17.64 -5.02
N CYS A 376 9.11 -18.84 -5.57
CA CYS A 376 8.16 -19.94 -5.31
C CYS A 376 8.18 -20.37 -3.84
N ALA A 377 9.37 -20.41 -3.19
CA ALA A 377 9.49 -20.71 -1.78
C ALA A 377 8.89 -19.61 -0.89
N ASP A 378 9.15 -18.34 -1.21
CA ASP A 378 8.56 -17.19 -0.53
C ASP A 378 7.01 -17.23 -0.61
N LEU A 379 6.48 -17.49 -1.80
CA LEU A 379 5.04 -17.60 -2.03
C LEU A 379 4.43 -18.77 -1.24
N ARG A 380 5.08 -19.94 -1.28
CA ARG A 380 4.62 -21.11 -0.51
C ARG A 380 4.57 -20.81 0.98
N SER A 381 5.64 -20.25 1.53
CA SER A 381 5.71 -19.86 2.94
C SER A 381 4.59 -18.88 3.34
N ALA A 382 4.32 -17.91 2.47
CA ALA A 382 3.25 -16.94 2.70
C ALA A 382 1.83 -17.58 2.66
N ILE A 383 1.62 -18.55 1.75
CA ILE A 383 0.35 -19.30 1.67
C ILE A 383 0.18 -20.18 2.92
N ASP A 384 1.22 -20.91 3.34
CA ASP A 384 1.19 -21.76 4.53
C ASP A 384 0.91 -20.93 5.79
N GLU A 385 1.52 -19.76 5.93
CA GLU A 385 1.24 -18.82 7.02
C GLU A 385 -0.21 -18.33 6.98
N ALA A 386 -0.73 -17.97 5.81
CA ALA A 386 -2.10 -17.50 5.65
C ALA A 386 -3.14 -18.61 5.91
N CYS A 387 -2.82 -19.87 5.59
CA CYS A 387 -3.67 -21.04 5.83
C CYS A 387 -3.69 -21.48 7.31
N THR A 388 -2.70 -21.07 8.10
CA THR A 388 -2.61 -21.47 9.52
C THR A 388 -3.75 -20.83 10.33
N PRO A 389 -4.60 -21.60 11.04
CA PRO A 389 -5.64 -21.04 11.90
C PRO A 389 -5.03 -20.16 12.99
N VAL A 390 -5.65 -19.02 13.29
CA VAL A 390 -5.32 -18.24 14.49
C VAL A 390 -6.18 -18.74 15.63
N ASP A 391 -5.57 -18.95 16.77
CA ASP A 391 -6.30 -19.16 18.01
C ASP A 391 -7.00 -17.82 18.37
N HIS A 392 -8.34 -17.84 18.44
CA HIS A 392 -9.15 -16.64 18.65
C HIS A 392 -8.91 -15.95 20.01
N GLY A 393 -8.04 -16.50 20.85
CA GLY A 393 -7.59 -15.89 22.10
C GLY A 393 -6.72 -14.63 21.94
N ASP A 394 -5.97 -14.54 20.85
CA ASP A 394 -5.05 -13.42 20.59
C ASP A 394 -5.69 -12.21 19.89
N ASP A 395 -6.88 -12.37 19.30
CA ASP A 395 -7.61 -11.29 18.61
C ASP A 395 -8.40 -10.38 19.58
N LEU A 396 -8.54 -10.78 20.86
CA LEU A 396 -9.32 -10.01 21.85
C LEU A 396 -8.64 -8.76 22.37
N ASP A 397 -7.33 -8.58 22.12
CA ASP A 397 -6.55 -7.44 22.61
C ASP A 397 -6.18 -6.42 21.51
N LEU A 398 -6.91 -6.44 20.38
CA LEU A 398 -6.95 -5.30 19.48
C LEU A 398 -7.80 -4.22 20.17
N GLY A 399 -7.16 -3.42 21.00
CA GLY A 399 -7.77 -2.22 21.55
C GLY A 399 -8.51 -1.47 20.44
N ASP A 400 -9.72 -1.09 20.73
CA ASP A 400 -10.78 -0.41 19.96
C ASP A 400 -10.32 0.56 18.83
N GLU A 401 -9.48 0.14 17.87
CA GLU A 401 -9.42 0.76 16.58
C GLU A 401 -10.55 0.20 15.68
N GLU A 402 -11.76 0.14 16.26
CA GLU A 402 -12.97 0.06 15.47
C GLU A 402 -13.08 1.38 14.70
N HIS A 403 -12.75 1.36 13.41
CA HIS A 403 -13.11 2.45 12.50
C HIS A 403 -14.64 2.46 12.33
N THR A 404 -15.32 2.79 13.43
CA THR A 404 -16.77 2.90 13.45
C THR A 404 -17.12 4.32 13.04
N HIS A 405 -17.62 4.49 11.82
CA HIS A 405 -18.18 5.75 11.38
C HIS A 405 -19.69 5.63 11.30
N ILE A 406 -20.37 6.46 12.08
CA ILE A 406 -21.82 6.68 11.96
C ILE A 406 -21.96 7.79 10.92
N VAL A 407 -22.59 7.47 9.80
CA VAL A 407 -22.99 8.45 8.80
C VAL A 407 -24.14 9.26 9.42
N ARG A 408 -23.99 10.58 9.52
CA ARG A 408 -25.05 11.48 10.01
C ARG A 408 -25.81 12.07 8.85
#